data_f62b72faaa93e220150420f3f45c7c7e
#
_entry.id   f62b72faaa93e220150420f3f45c7c7e
#
_cell.length_a   1.000
_cell.length_b   1.000
_cell.length_c   1.000
_cell.angle_alpha   90.00
_cell.angle_beta   90.00
_cell.angle_gamma   90.00
#
_symmetry.space_group_name_H-M   'P 1'
#
loop_
_entity.id
_entity.type
_entity.pdbx_description
1 polymer ?
#
loop_
_entity_poly.entity_id
_entity_poly.type
_entity_poly.pdbx_seq_one_letter_code
_entity_poly.pdbx_strand_id
1 'polypeptide(L)'
;MNRLFNQFFLSLERGKAILFAKVAIGATGAPTLNAIKSKGIATVVRNSAGNYTVTLNDKYVDLFHFNVNFISAVPPTAAYAFTESQDVDGAKTIVFQCIDVSGAAADPTSGTVMQIEMKLKSSTAP
;
A
#
# COMPACT_ATOMS: atom_id res chain seq x y z
N MET A 1 -22.91 0.05 25.07
CA MET A 1 -23.01 0.47 23.68
C MET A 1 -21.94 1.48 23.21
N ASN A 2 -21.19 2.00 24.11
CA ASN A 2 -20.18 3.02 23.83
C ASN A 2 -19.11 2.59 22.82
N ARG A 3 -18.83 1.30 22.76
CA ARG A 3 -17.82 0.75 21.86
C ARG A 3 -18.16 0.99 20.39
N LEU A 4 -19.39 0.75 19.97
CA LEU A 4 -19.80 0.96 18.59
C LEU A 4 -19.80 2.46 18.26
N PHE A 5 -20.23 3.29 19.19
CA PHE A 5 -20.22 4.73 19.02
C PHE A 5 -18.80 5.28 18.88
N ASN A 6 -17.88 4.85 19.74
CA ASN A 6 -16.49 5.27 19.67
C ASN A 6 -15.85 4.83 18.36
N GLN A 7 -16.12 3.60 17.93
CA GLN A 7 -15.60 3.07 16.68
C GLN A 7 -16.09 3.89 15.49
N PHE A 8 -17.36 4.28 15.51
CA PHE A 8 -17.93 5.12 14.47
C PHE A 8 -17.26 6.50 14.43
N PHE A 9 -17.02 7.12 15.58
CA PHE A 9 -16.32 8.40 15.66
C PHE A 9 -14.90 8.34 15.14
N LEU A 10 -14.16 7.30 15.49
CA LEU A 10 -12.79 7.13 15.03
C LEU A 10 -12.71 6.96 13.52
N SER A 11 -13.68 6.28 12.92
CA SER A 11 -13.72 6.07 11.47
C SER A 11 -14.17 7.30 10.69
N LEU A 12 -14.73 8.30 11.38
CA LEU A 12 -15.21 9.54 10.78
C LEU A 12 -14.26 10.71 11.02
N GLU A 13 -13.00 10.45 11.30
CA GLU A 13 -12.02 11.53 11.44
C GLU A 13 -12.00 12.38 10.17
N ARG A 14 -12.23 13.69 10.37
CA ARG A 14 -12.49 14.59 9.26
C ARG A 14 -11.24 14.78 8.40
N GLY A 15 -11.42 14.68 7.09
CA GLY A 15 -10.38 14.96 6.13
C GLY A 15 -9.32 13.87 5.99
N LYS A 16 -9.51 12.72 6.64
CA LYS A 16 -8.57 11.61 6.55
C LYS A 16 -9.21 10.36 6.00
N ALA A 17 -8.44 9.59 5.26
CA ALA A 17 -8.84 8.27 4.77
C ALA A 17 -7.72 7.28 5.04
N ILE A 18 -8.10 6.06 5.42
CA ILE A 18 -7.17 4.95 5.60
C ILE A 18 -7.52 3.91 4.56
N LEU A 19 -6.55 3.61 3.69
CA LEU A 19 -6.68 2.58 2.68
C LEU A 19 -5.70 1.45 2.98
N PHE A 20 -6.07 0.26 2.56
CA PHE A 20 -5.21 -0.90 2.74
C PHE A 20 -5.38 -1.89 1.59
N ALA A 21 -4.33 -2.66 1.36
CA ALA A 21 -4.33 -3.70 0.35
C ALA A 21 -3.58 -4.93 0.84
N LYS A 22 -4.06 -6.09 0.43
CA LYS A 22 -3.32 -7.35 0.52
C LYS A 22 -2.98 -7.81 -0.88
N VAL A 23 -1.70 -8.01 -1.12
CA VAL A 23 -1.17 -8.37 -2.44
C VAL A 23 -0.38 -9.65 -2.31
N ALA A 24 -0.82 -10.69 -3.00
CA ALA A 24 -0.09 -11.95 -3.08
C ALA A 24 0.98 -11.85 -4.15
N ILE A 25 2.19 -12.29 -3.82
CA ILE A 25 3.33 -12.28 -4.75
C ILE A 25 3.49 -13.67 -5.36
N GLY A 26 3.44 -13.72 -6.67
CA GLY A 26 3.67 -14.93 -7.44
C GLY A 26 5.09 -15.04 -7.96
N ALA A 27 5.28 -15.87 -8.98
CA ALA A 27 6.59 -16.06 -9.61
C ALA A 27 7.11 -14.73 -10.18
N THR A 28 8.41 -14.50 -10.07
CA THR A 28 9.08 -13.29 -10.55
C THR A 28 8.50 -11.97 -9.99
N GLY A 29 7.97 -12.03 -8.76
CA GLY A 29 7.44 -10.84 -8.10
C GLY A 29 6.11 -10.34 -8.62
N ALA A 30 5.37 -11.15 -9.38
CA ALA A 30 4.09 -10.75 -9.96
C ALA A 30 3.04 -10.50 -8.86
N PRO A 31 2.45 -9.29 -8.75
CA PRO A 31 1.48 -8.99 -7.72
C PRO A 31 0.08 -9.40 -8.13
N THR A 32 -0.70 -9.91 -7.17
CA THR A 32 -2.13 -10.17 -7.32
C THR A 32 -2.87 -9.51 -6.17
N LEU A 33 -3.67 -8.49 -6.47
CA LEU A 33 -4.46 -7.78 -5.47
C LEU A 33 -5.64 -8.64 -5.01
N ASN A 34 -5.77 -8.79 -3.69
CA ASN A 34 -6.95 -9.43 -3.11
C ASN A 34 -8.03 -8.37 -2.93
N ALA A 35 -8.97 -8.32 -3.87
CA ALA A 35 -10.02 -7.29 -3.88
C ALA A 35 -10.94 -7.35 -2.65
N ILE A 36 -11.15 -8.53 -2.09
CA ILE A 36 -12.04 -8.72 -0.92
C ILE A 36 -11.38 -8.16 0.35
N LYS A 37 -10.06 -8.30 0.45
CA LYS A 37 -9.28 -7.89 1.62
C LYS A 37 -8.54 -6.58 1.40
N SER A 38 -9.01 -5.77 0.44
CA SER A 38 -8.40 -4.48 0.11
C SER A 38 -9.49 -3.41 0.04
N LYS A 39 -9.11 -2.17 0.31
CA LYS A 39 -10.03 -1.05 0.29
C LYS A 39 -9.39 0.16 -0.37
N GLY A 40 -10.08 0.69 -1.38
CA GLY A 40 -9.69 1.94 -2.02
C GLY A 40 -8.58 1.81 -3.05
N ILE A 41 -8.10 0.60 -3.31
CA ILE A 41 -7.01 0.33 -4.24
C ILE A 41 -7.60 -0.28 -5.51
N ALA A 42 -7.26 0.31 -6.66
CA ALA A 42 -7.71 -0.21 -7.95
C ALA A 42 -6.81 -1.33 -8.46
N THR A 43 -5.50 -1.08 -8.52
CA THR A 43 -4.52 -2.05 -9.05
C THR A 43 -3.18 -1.90 -8.35
N VAL A 44 -2.40 -2.98 -8.40
CA VAL A 44 -0.98 -2.99 -8.07
C VAL A 44 -0.24 -3.66 -9.23
N VAL A 45 0.72 -2.97 -9.81
CA VAL A 45 1.46 -3.42 -11.00
C VAL A 45 2.96 -3.40 -10.71
N ARG A 46 3.66 -4.44 -11.17
CA ARG A 46 5.13 -4.49 -11.12
C ARG A 46 5.69 -3.79 -12.35
N ASN A 47 6.53 -2.79 -12.11
CA ASN A 47 7.19 -2.04 -13.19
C ASN A 47 8.54 -2.66 -13.59
N SER A 48 9.31 -3.07 -12.59
CA SER A 48 10.62 -3.69 -12.74
C SER A 48 10.96 -4.44 -11.44
N ALA A 49 12.18 -4.94 -11.31
CA ALA A 49 12.60 -5.67 -10.12
C ALA A 49 12.37 -4.83 -8.86
N GLY A 50 11.49 -5.30 -7.99
CA GLY A 50 11.14 -4.65 -6.73
C GLY A 50 10.33 -3.36 -6.84
N ASN A 51 10.09 -2.85 -8.04
CA ASN A 51 9.39 -1.59 -8.24
C ASN A 51 7.93 -1.82 -8.60
N TYR A 52 7.05 -1.21 -7.82
CA TYR A 52 5.59 -1.40 -7.95
C TYR A 52 4.86 -0.07 -7.99
N THR A 53 3.78 -0.01 -8.77
CA THR A 53 2.85 1.11 -8.80
C THR A 53 1.51 0.68 -8.22
N VAL A 54 1.06 1.41 -7.20
CA VAL A 54 -0.29 1.27 -6.64
C VAL A 54 -1.17 2.34 -7.25
N THR A 55 -2.29 1.95 -7.84
CA THR A 55 -3.29 2.89 -8.36
C THR A 55 -4.50 2.89 -7.45
N LEU A 56 -4.92 4.07 -7.02
CA LEU A 56 -6.06 4.27 -6.14
C LEU A 56 -7.36 4.38 -6.94
N ASN A 57 -8.49 4.10 -6.30
CA ASN A 57 -9.79 4.29 -6.92
C ASN A 57 -10.14 5.78 -7.09
N ASP A 58 -9.78 6.59 -6.10
CA ASP A 58 -10.13 8.00 -6.04
C ASP A 58 -8.89 8.87 -5.90
N LYS A 59 -9.05 10.17 -6.19
CA LYS A 59 -8.03 11.17 -5.94
C LYS A 59 -8.09 11.63 -4.48
N TYR A 60 -6.93 11.99 -3.95
CA TYR A 60 -6.78 12.53 -2.60
C TYR A 60 -5.93 13.79 -2.66
N VAL A 61 -5.98 14.59 -1.60
CA VAL A 61 -5.25 15.86 -1.56
C VAL A 61 -3.77 15.65 -1.27
N ASP A 62 -3.45 14.73 -0.37
CA ASP A 62 -2.06 14.48 0.02
C ASP A 62 -1.92 13.07 0.62
N LEU A 63 -0.70 12.57 0.62
CA LEU A 63 -0.34 11.32 1.26
C LEU A 63 0.39 11.61 2.57
N PHE A 64 -0.19 11.18 3.69
CA PHE A 64 0.43 11.37 5.00
C PHE A 64 1.36 10.23 5.39
N HIS A 65 1.01 9.02 4.98
CA HIS A 65 1.75 7.83 5.40
C HIS A 65 1.54 6.70 4.39
N PHE A 66 2.62 6.01 4.09
CA PHE A 66 2.58 4.82 3.24
C PHE A 66 3.52 3.78 3.85
N ASN A 67 3.00 2.58 4.10
CA ASN A 67 3.77 1.50 4.69
C ASN A 67 3.50 0.19 3.96
N VAL A 68 4.57 -0.58 3.76
CA VAL A 68 4.49 -1.92 3.19
C VAL A 68 5.11 -2.90 4.18
N ASN A 69 4.37 -3.92 4.51
CA ASN A 69 4.82 -5.00 5.38
C ASN A 69 4.72 -6.34 4.64
N PHE A 70 5.60 -7.27 4.97
CA PHE A 70 5.64 -8.57 4.31
C PHE A 70 5.27 -9.68 5.29
N ILE A 71 4.37 -10.59 4.83
CA ILE A 71 4.08 -11.85 5.52
C ILE A 71 4.73 -12.95 4.68
N SER A 72 5.71 -13.64 5.25
CA SER A 72 6.43 -14.70 4.56
C SER A 72 6.77 -15.83 5.54
N ALA A 73 6.61 -17.06 5.08
CA ALA A 73 6.96 -18.25 5.90
C ALA A 73 8.47 -18.48 5.97
N VAL A 74 9.22 -17.85 5.07
CA VAL A 74 10.70 -17.95 5.02
C VAL A 74 11.26 -16.53 4.99
N PRO A 75 12.54 -16.32 5.34
CA PRO A 75 13.13 -14.99 5.23
C PRO A 75 12.94 -14.43 3.82
N PRO A 76 12.30 -13.27 3.65
CA PRO A 76 12.03 -12.72 2.32
C PRO A 76 13.31 -12.16 1.69
N THR A 77 13.39 -12.23 0.36
CA THR A 77 14.48 -11.58 -0.39
C THR A 77 14.39 -10.07 -0.24
N ALA A 78 13.20 -9.50 -0.42
CA ALA A 78 12.97 -8.08 -0.15
C ALA A 78 12.69 -7.91 1.35
N ALA A 79 13.52 -7.10 2.01
CA ALA A 79 13.42 -6.87 3.45
C ALA A 79 12.82 -5.50 3.79
N TYR A 80 12.93 -4.52 2.89
CA TYR A 80 12.50 -3.16 3.11
C TYR A 80 11.77 -2.63 1.89
N ALA A 81 10.94 -1.61 2.11
CA ALA A 81 10.30 -0.87 1.04
C ALA A 81 10.30 0.62 1.36
N PHE A 82 10.43 1.46 0.34
CA PHE A 82 10.31 2.90 0.49
C PHE A 82 9.49 3.50 -0.66
N THR A 83 8.83 4.62 -0.39
CA THR A 83 8.07 5.34 -1.40
C THR A 83 9.03 6.10 -2.30
N GLU A 84 9.00 5.82 -3.58
CA GLU A 84 9.83 6.51 -4.57
C GLU A 84 9.17 7.79 -5.02
N SER A 85 7.87 7.75 -5.30
CA SER A 85 7.11 8.92 -5.72
C SER A 85 5.62 8.70 -5.43
N GLN A 86 4.87 9.80 -5.44
CA GLN A 86 3.43 9.74 -5.30
C GLN A 86 2.76 10.85 -6.10
N ASP A 87 1.57 10.58 -6.61
CA ASP A 87 0.73 11.53 -7.33
C ASP A 87 -0.74 11.22 -7.02
N VAL A 88 -1.09 11.35 -5.73
CA VAL A 88 -2.43 10.99 -5.25
C VAL A 88 -3.51 11.98 -5.67
N ASP A 89 -3.13 13.20 -6.01
CA ASP A 89 -4.04 14.26 -6.43
C ASP A 89 -4.19 14.37 -7.96
N GLY A 90 -3.34 13.71 -8.73
CA GLY A 90 -3.37 13.71 -10.19
C GLY A 90 -3.67 12.34 -10.77
N ALA A 91 -2.63 11.54 -10.98
CA ALA A 91 -2.74 10.22 -11.59
C ALA A 91 -3.29 9.14 -10.65
N LYS A 92 -3.45 9.43 -9.37
CA LYS A 92 -3.92 8.51 -8.32
C LYS A 92 -2.93 7.36 -8.09
N THR A 93 -1.64 7.63 -8.19
CA THR A 93 -0.61 6.59 -8.13
C THR A 93 0.40 6.83 -7.01
N ILE A 94 0.92 5.73 -6.50
CA ILE A 94 2.05 5.71 -5.57
C ILE A 94 3.02 4.66 -6.09
N VAL A 95 4.29 5.05 -6.26
CA VAL A 95 5.35 4.14 -6.69
C VAL A 95 6.24 3.85 -5.50
N PHE A 96 6.45 2.58 -5.22
CA PHE A 96 7.35 2.17 -4.15
C PHE A 96 8.36 1.15 -4.63
N GLN A 97 9.51 1.11 -3.97
CA GLN A 97 10.62 0.24 -4.29
C GLN A 97 10.89 -0.71 -3.13
N CYS A 98 10.94 -2.00 -3.43
CA CYS A 98 11.40 -3.02 -2.49
C CYS A 98 12.90 -3.25 -2.67
N ILE A 99 13.60 -3.38 -1.55
CA ILE A 99 15.06 -3.58 -1.54
C ILE A 99 15.42 -4.72 -0.60
N ASP A 100 16.57 -5.35 -0.86
CA ASP A 100 17.15 -6.36 0.02
C ASP A 100 17.97 -5.69 1.13
N VAL A 101 18.59 -6.51 1.98
CA VAL A 101 19.40 -6.01 3.11
C VAL A 101 20.65 -5.25 2.67
N SER A 102 21.09 -5.41 1.42
CA SER A 102 22.22 -4.67 0.87
C SER A 102 21.83 -3.35 0.23
N GLY A 103 20.52 -3.07 0.11
CA GLY A 103 20.00 -1.87 -0.53
C GLY A 103 19.76 -2.02 -2.02
N ALA A 104 19.93 -3.20 -2.60
CA ALA A 104 19.66 -3.45 -4.01
C ALA A 104 18.18 -3.74 -4.26
N ALA A 105 17.67 -3.34 -5.42
CA ALA A 105 16.30 -3.62 -5.82
C ALA A 105 16.06 -5.14 -5.84
N ALA A 106 14.99 -5.59 -5.19
CA ALA A 106 14.68 -7.01 -5.10
C ALA A 106 13.17 -7.23 -5.08
N ASP A 107 12.73 -8.22 -5.84
CA ASP A 107 11.33 -8.67 -5.76
C ASP A 107 11.08 -9.42 -4.46
N PRO A 108 9.91 -9.26 -3.84
CA PRO A 108 9.50 -10.15 -2.76
C PRO A 108 9.48 -11.60 -3.23
N THR A 109 9.85 -12.51 -2.34
CA THR A 109 9.84 -13.95 -2.63
C THR A 109 8.43 -14.42 -3.00
N SER A 110 8.34 -15.32 -3.97
CA SER A 110 7.05 -15.96 -4.34
C SER A 110 6.40 -16.59 -3.10
N GLY A 111 5.11 -16.38 -2.95
CA GLY A 111 4.35 -16.81 -1.76
C GLY A 111 4.28 -15.79 -0.65
N THR A 112 5.02 -14.69 -0.74
CA THR A 112 4.92 -13.57 0.21
C THR A 112 3.60 -12.83 0.00
N VAL A 113 3.01 -12.34 1.08
CA VAL A 113 1.88 -11.42 1.03
C VAL A 113 2.34 -10.05 1.46
N MET A 114 2.20 -9.06 0.59
CA MET A 114 2.44 -7.67 0.94
C MET A 114 1.19 -7.08 1.58
N GLN A 115 1.36 -6.47 2.73
CA GLN A 115 0.31 -5.69 3.39
C GLN A 115 0.66 -4.22 3.21
N ILE A 116 -0.20 -3.50 2.50
CA ILE A 116 -0.01 -2.08 2.22
C ILE A 116 -1.04 -1.31 3.02
N GLU A 117 -0.59 -0.32 3.77
CA GLU A 117 -1.46 0.60 4.49
C GLU A 117 -1.03 2.02 4.17
N MET A 118 -2.00 2.90 3.98
CA MET A 118 -1.72 4.30 3.73
C MET A 118 -2.77 5.19 4.38
N LYS A 119 -2.34 6.38 4.76
CA LYS A 119 -3.19 7.43 5.30
C LYS A 119 -3.11 8.64 4.39
N LEU A 120 -4.27 9.14 4.00
CA LEU A 120 -4.37 10.22 3.03
C LEU A 120 -5.23 11.35 3.57
N LYS A 121 -4.95 12.54 3.05
CA LYS A 121 -5.82 13.69 3.25
C LYS A 121 -6.88 13.69 2.15
N SER A 122 -8.14 13.59 2.54
CA SER A 122 -9.24 13.50 1.59
C SER A 122 -9.91 14.84 1.30
N SER A 123 -9.60 15.88 2.07
CA SER A 123 -10.23 17.19 1.99
C SER A 123 -9.19 18.29 2.17
N THR A 124 -9.42 19.45 1.54
CA THR A 124 -8.60 20.65 1.74
C THR A 124 -8.90 21.37 3.06
N ALA A 125 -9.95 20.96 3.78
CA ALA A 125 -10.26 21.50 5.09
C ALA A 125 -9.15 21.20 6.11
N PRO A 126 -8.83 22.14 7.01
CA PRO A 126 -7.83 21.92 8.03
C PRO A 126 -8.22 20.85 9.04
#